data_86f4d63610433d1bdaa3881f1eaac42e
#
_entry.id   86f4d63610433d1bdaa3881f1eaac42e
#
_cell.length_a   1.000
_cell.length_b   1.000
_cell.length_c   1.000
_cell.angle_alpha   90.00
_cell.angle_beta   90.00
_cell.angle_gamma   90.00
#
_symmetry.space_group_name_H-M   'P 1'
#
loop_
_entity.id
_entity.type
_entity.pdbx_description
1 polymer ?
#
loop_
_entity_poly.entity_id
_entity_poly.type
_entity_poly.pdbx_seq_one_letter_code
_entity_poly.pdbx_strand_id
1 'polypeptide(L)'
;MQLNSSMSAVITGGASGLGAATARLLASKGVKVALFDLNVEQGEALAQELKGVFCKVDVTSQEDCESGFAKARETIGQERILVNCAGTGNAVKTAGRDKQTGAIKTFPMDKFELIVQINLLGTFRCIALSAAGMMTLDPCDEFGERGVIVNTASVAAQDGQMGQASYSAPKAGV
;
A
#
# COMPACT_ATOMS: atom_id res chain seq x y z
N MET A 1 5.55 -20.37 5.52
CA MET A 1 6.71 -19.43 5.55
C MET A 1 7.03 -19.00 6.98
N GLN A 2 8.30 -18.98 7.42
CA GLN A 2 8.75 -18.54 8.75
C GLN A 2 9.48 -17.19 8.64
N LEU A 3 9.09 -16.19 9.44
CA LEU A 3 9.75 -14.88 9.45
C LEU A 3 11.15 -14.95 10.03
N ASN A 4 12.16 -14.47 9.32
CA ASN A 4 13.55 -14.45 9.75
C ASN A 4 14.38 -13.40 8.98
N SER A 5 15.67 -13.28 9.28
CA SER A 5 16.57 -12.27 8.73
C SER A 5 16.97 -12.48 7.25
N SER A 6 16.66 -13.62 6.66
CA SER A 6 16.86 -13.84 5.22
C SER A 6 15.73 -13.26 4.38
N MET A 7 14.63 -12.82 4.99
CA MET A 7 13.47 -12.28 4.31
C MET A 7 13.49 -10.77 4.20
N SER A 8 12.91 -10.29 3.13
CA SER A 8 12.69 -8.86 2.87
C SER A 8 11.19 -8.60 2.64
N ALA A 9 10.75 -7.44 3.10
CA ALA A 9 9.37 -6.98 2.98
C ALA A 9 9.31 -5.57 2.39
N VAL A 10 8.34 -5.34 1.51
CA VAL A 10 7.93 -4.01 1.05
C VAL A 10 6.59 -3.66 1.69
N ILE A 11 6.48 -2.47 2.28
CA ILE A 11 5.27 -1.98 2.91
C ILE A 11 4.89 -0.65 2.27
N THR A 12 3.78 -0.59 1.54
CA THR A 12 3.25 0.66 1.00
C THR A 12 2.45 1.40 2.06
N GLY A 13 2.45 2.74 2.05
CA GLY A 13 1.93 3.54 3.17
C GLY A 13 2.73 3.29 4.46
N GLY A 14 4.03 2.99 4.30
CA GLY A 14 4.90 2.48 5.36
C GLY A 14 5.35 3.51 6.38
N ALA A 15 5.17 4.82 6.13
CA ALA A 15 5.65 5.87 7.02
C ALA A 15 4.75 6.12 8.23
N SER A 16 3.49 5.67 8.21
CA SER A 16 2.52 5.96 9.27
C SER A 16 1.50 4.84 9.51
N GLY A 17 0.68 4.97 10.52
CA GLY A 17 -0.49 4.14 10.79
C GLY A 17 -0.22 2.63 10.76
N LEU A 18 -1.05 1.89 10.05
CA LEU A 18 -0.97 0.43 9.93
C LEU A 18 0.33 0.00 9.25
N GLY A 19 0.79 0.74 8.22
CA GLY A 19 2.04 0.43 7.52
C GLY A 19 3.25 0.52 8.45
N ALA A 20 3.38 1.60 9.21
CA ALA A 20 4.46 1.77 10.17
C ALA A 20 4.43 0.71 11.29
N ALA A 21 3.25 0.39 11.81
CA ALA A 21 3.09 -0.67 12.82
C ALA A 21 3.50 -2.04 12.28
N THR A 22 3.10 -2.35 11.03
CA THR A 22 3.49 -3.58 10.32
C THR A 22 5.00 -3.64 10.11
N ALA A 23 5.61 -2.53 9.68
CA ALA A 23 7.04 -2.45 9.47
C ALA A 23 7.82 -2.72 10.77
N ARG A 24 7.41 -2.10 11.89
CA ARG A 24 8.01 -2.37 13.21
C ARG A 24 7.88 -3.82 13.62
N LEU A 25 6.72 -4.42 13.43
CA LEU A 25 6.50 -5.83 13.78
C LEU A 25 7.38 -6.75 12.95
N LEU A 26 7.44 -6.56 11.63
CA LEU A 26 8.28 -7.37 10.74
C LEU A 26 9.77 -7.21 11.07
N ALA A 27 10.24 -5.99 11.28
CA ALA A 27 11.61 -5.71 11.69
C ALA A 27 11.95 -6.37 13.05
N SER A 28 11.03 -6.37 14.01
CA SER A 28 11.23 -7.07 15.31
C SER A 28 11.36 -8.59 15.18
N LYS A 29 10.92 -9.16 14.07
CA LYS A 29 11.10 -10.58 13.71
C LYS A 29 12.36 -10.82 12.85
N GLY A 30 13.16 -9.79 12.64
CA GLY A 30 14.39 -9.86 11.86
C GLY A 30 14.21 -9.63 10.37
N VAL A 31 12.99 -9.43 9.86
CA VAL A 31 12.72 -9.16 8.44
C VAL A 31 13.29 -7.81 8.05
N LYS A 32 14.00 -7.73 6.93
CA LYS A 32 14.46 -6.48 6.35
C LYS A 32 13.29 -5.75 5.72
N VAL A 33 13.12 -4.45 6.00
CA VAL A 33 11.93 -3.69 5.56
C VAL A 33 12.28 -2.55 4.63
N ALA A 34 11.49 -2.40 3.56
CA ALA A 34 11.46 -1.23 2.69
C ALA A 34 10.11 -0.52 2.86
N LEU A 35 10.15 0.78 3.12
CA LEU A 35 8.99 1.62 3.36
C LEU A 35 8.72 2.47 2.11
N PHE A 36 7.55 2.27 1.49
CA PHE A 36 7.08 3.08 0.36
C PHE A 36 6.05 4.07 0.86
N ASP A 37 6.33 5.37 0.73
CA ASP A 37 5.41 6.43 1.16
C ASP A 37 5.75 7.75 0.45
N LEU A 38 4.81 8.70 0.48
CA LEU A 38 5.04 10.06 0.02
C LEU A 38 5.70 10.95 1.09
N ASN A 39 5.52 10.60 2.37
CA ASN A 39 6.04 11.37 3.49
C ASN A 39 7.51 11.03 3.74
N VAL A 40 8.40 11.84 3.16
CA VAL A 40 9.85 11.64 3.23
C VAL A 40 10.36 11.71 4.66
N GLU A 41 9.95 12.74 5.42
CA GLU A 41 10.46 12.97 6.78
C GLU A 41 10.16 11.79 7.72
N GLN A 42 8.88 11.38 7.77
CA GLN A 42 8.48 10.26 8.62
C GLN A 42 9.03 8.92 8.12
N GLY A 43 9.08 8.75 6.79
CA GLY A 43 9.59 7.53 6.17
C GLY A 43 11.08 7.31 6.40
N GLU A 44 11.90 8.34 6.26
CA GLU A 44 13.35 8.27 6.52
C GLU A 44 13.65 8.05 8.00
N ALA A 45 12.95 8.77 8.90
CA ALA A 45 13.11 8.58 10.33
C ALA A 45 12.78 7.15 10.76
N LEU A 46 11.68 6.59 10.27
CA LEU A 46 11.29 5.22 10.58
C LEU A 46 12.24 4.18 9.94
N ALA A 47 12.68 4.41 8.70
CA ALA A 47 13.64 3.52 8.07
C ALA A 47 14.98 3.47 8.85
N GLN A 48 15.44 4.61 9.35
CA GLN A 48 16.61 4.67 10.23
C GLN A 48 16.39 3.92 11.55
N GLU A 49 15.24 4.10 12.20
CA GLU A 49 14.86 3.36 13.42
C GLU A 49 14.93 1.85 13.20
N LEU A 50 14.40 1.36 12.08
CA LEU A 50 14.26 -0.06 11.76
C LEU A 50 15.47 -0.66 11.05
N LYS A 51 16.50 0.14 10.75
CA LYS A 51 17.64 -0.25 9.90
C LYS A 51 17.19 -0.79 8.53
N GLY A 52 16.07 -0.24 8.02
CA GLY A 52 15.48 -0.54 6.74
C GLY A 52 15.83 0.51 5.68
N VAL A 53 15.07 0.53 4.59
CA VAL A 53 15.20 1.53 3.52
C VAL A 53 13.90 2.28 3.30
N PHE A 54 13.98 3.56 3.06
CA PHE A 54 12.86 4.38 2.60
C PHE A 54 12.96 4.62 1.10
N CYS A 55 11.85 4.47 0.41
CA CYS A 55 11.68 4.84 -0.99
C CYS A 55 10.48 5.80 -1.09
N LYS A 56 10.71 7.01 -1.59
CA LYS A 56 9.60 7.90 -1.93
C LYS A 56 8.88 7.31 -3.13
N VAL A 57 7.65 6.84 -2.95
CA VAL A 57 6.86 6.18 -3.99
C VAL A 57 5.43 6.71 -3.96
N ASP A 58 4.99 7.27 -5.08
CA ASP A 58 3.58 7.46 -5.37
C ASP A 58 3.03 6.19 -6.04
N VAL A 59 2.16 5.47 -5.36
CA VAL A 59 1.58 4.22 -5.90
C VAL A 59 0.71 4.45 -7.14
N THR A 60 0.33 5.70 -7.46
CA THR A 60 -0.37 6.05 -8.69
C THR A 60 0.56 6.15 -9.90
N SER A 61 1.86 6.28 -9.68
CA SER A 61 2.91 6.34 -10.71
C SER A 61 3.52 4.96 -10.94
N GLN A 62 3.51 4.50 -12.19
CA GLN A 62 4.18 3.25 -12.58
C GLN A 62 5.70 3.37 -12.39
N GLU A 63 6.28 4.49 -12.82
CA GLU A 63 7.71 4.76 -12.76
C GLU A 63 8.22 4.80 -11.31
N ASP A 64 7.48 5.48 -10.40
CA ASP A 64 7.84 5.52 -8.99
C ASP A 64 7.82 4.13 -8.37
N CYS A 65 6.80 3.32 -8.68
CA CYS A 65 6.72 1.95 -8.18
C CYS A 65 7.89 1.11 -8.68
N GLU A 66 8.20 1.13 -9.98
CA GLU A 66 9.33 0.38 -10.56
C GLU A 66 10.65 0.80 -9.93
N SER A 67 10.91 2.10 -9.83
CA SER A 67 12.12 2.65 -9.21
C SER A 67 12.21 2.31 -7.72
N GLY A 68 11.09 2.38 -7.00
CA GLY A 68 11.01 2.01 -5.59
C GLY A 68 11.34 0.53 -5.36
N PHE A 69 10.74 -0.38 -6.13
CA PHE A 69 11.06 -1.81 -6.05
C PHE A 69 12.51 -2.10 -6.42
N ALA A 70 13.05 -1.46 -7.46
CA ALA A 70 14.47 -1.61 -7.85
C ALA A 70 15.40 -1.20 -6.69
N LYS A 71 15.20 -0.02 -6.11
CA LYS A 71 15.98 0.48 -4.96
C LYS A 71 15.86 -0.43 -3.74
N ALA A 72 14.64 -0.89 -3.43
CA ALA A 72 14.42 -1.80 -2.31
C ALA A 72 15.20 -3.11 -2.51
N ARG A 73 15.08 -3.72 -3.68
CA ARG A 73 15.76 -4.99 -4.02
C ARG A 73 17.28 -4.87 -4.00
N GLU A 74 17.82 -3.76 -4.48
CA GLU A 74 19.27 -3.49 -4.40
C GLU A 74 19.75 -3.40 -2.95
N THR A 75 18.94 -2.83 -2.05
CA THR A 75 19.34 -2.55 -0.66
C THR A 75 19.09 -3.73 0.29
N ILE A 76 17.94 -4.39 0.19
CA ILE A 76 17.52 -5.42 1.15
C ILE A 76 17.29 -6.80 0.53
N GLY A 77 17.50 -6.93 -0.78
CA GLY A 77 17.24 -8.15 -1.55
C GLY A 77 15.79 -8.25 -2.03
N GLN A 78 15.52 -9.24 -2.89
CA GLN A 78 14.18 -9.49 -3.44
C GLN A 78 13.19 -9.75 -2.31
N GLU A 79 12.12 -9.00 -2.28
CA GLU A 79 11.06 -9.17 -1.28
C GLU A 79 10.31 -10.50 -1.45
N ARG A 80 9.99 -11.11 -0.30
CA ARG A 80 9.06 -12.23 -0.17
C ARG A 80 7.75 -11.84 0.48
N ILE A 81 7.66 -10.60 0.97
CA ILE A 81 6.49 -10.08 1.66
C ILE A 81 6.15 -8.72 1.06
N LEU A 82 4.92 -8.57 0.60
CA LEU A 82 4.34 -7.29 0.25
C LEU A 82 3.14 -7.02 1.15
N VAL A 83 3.12 -5.85 1.81
CA VAL A 83 1.95 -5.41 2.58
C VAL A 83 1.47 -4.07 2.02
N ASN A 84 0.30 -4.07 1.40
CA ASN A 84 -0.32 -2.89 0.82
C ASN A 84 -1.17 -2.17 1.87
N CYS A 85 -0.61 -1.09 2.45
CA CYS A 85 -1.29 -0.19 3.38
C CYS A 85 -1.53 1.20 2.79
N ALA A 86 -0.91 1.54 1.66
CA ALA A 86 -1.16 2.81 1.00
C ALA A 86 -2.64 2.94 0.64
N GLY A 87 -3.24 4.04 1.04
CA GLY A 87 -4.66 4.28 0.80
C GLY A 87 -5.13 5.58 1.41
N THR A 88 -6.20 6.09 0.85
CA THR A 88 -6.86 7.32 1.33
C THR A 88 -8.36 7.21 1.15
N GLY A 89 -9.10 8.13 1.72
CA GLY A 89 -10.54 8.18 1.60
C GLY A 89 -11.08 9.61 1.64
N ASN A 90 -12.32 9.75 1.26
CA ASN A 90 -13.07 10.97 1.44
C ASN A 90 -14.49 10.66 1.90
N ALA A 91 -15.20 11.68 2.38
CA ALA A 91 -16.59 11.58 2.80
C ALA A 91 -17.42 12.62 2.01
N VAL A 92 -17.77 12.27 0.78
CA VAL A 92 -18.53 13.15 -0.14
C VAL A 92 -19.77 12.42 -0.61
N LYS A 93 -20.94 13.05 -0.42
CA LYS A 93 -22.23 12.50 -0.89
C LYS A 93 -22.29 12.44 -2.41
N THR A 94 -22.93 11.43 -2.96
CA THR A 94 -23.18 11.27 -4.40
C THR A 94 -23.92 12.48 -4.99
N ALA A 95 -24.88 13.02 -4.24
CA ALA A 95 -25.51 14.32 -4.51
C ALA A 95 -25.92 14.97 -3.20
N GLY A 96 -25.94 16.27 -3.15
CA GLY A 96 -26.31 16.98 -1.93
C GLY A 96 -26.67 18.44 -2.18
N ARG A 97 -27.32 19.04 -1.21
CA ARG A 97 -27.62 20.47 -1.21
C ARG A 97 -26.54 21.24 -0.44
N ASP A 98 -25.98 22.22 -1.09
CA ASP A 98 -25.06 23.15 -0.43
C ASP A 98 -25.81 23.95 0.64
N LYS A 99 -25.29 23.95 1.86
CA LYS A 99 -25.97 24.58 3.01
C LYS A 99 -25.99 26.10 2.95
N GLN A 100 -25.04 26.71 2.25
CA GLN A 100 -24.93 28.18 2.16
C GLN A 100 -25.71 28.73 1.00
N THR A 101 -25.59 28.09 -0.17
CA THR A 101 -26.20 28.60 -1.43
C THR A 101 -27.52 27.93 -1.77
N GLY A 102 -27.87 26.82 -1.16
CA GLY A 102 -29.03 26.00 -1.51
C GLY A 102 -28.90 25.23 -2.82
N ALA A 103 -27.80 25.38 -3.56
CA ALA A 103 -27.58 24.73 -4.84
C ALA A 103 -27.41 23.21 -4.68
N ILE A 104 -27.91 22.47 -5.66
CA ILE A 104 -27.65 21.01 -5.74
C ILE A 104 -26.27 20.80 -6.38
N LYS A 105 -25.44 20.00 -5.73
CA LYS A 105 -24.11 19.61 -6.19
C LYS A 105 -24.04 18.08 -6.34
N THR A 106 -23.38 17.63 -7.39
CA THR A 106 -23.02 16.22 -7.61
C THR A 106 -21.66 15.92 -7.02
N PHE A 107 -21.32 14.63 -6.89
CA PHE A 107 -19.99 14.20 -6.49
C PHE A 107 -18.94 14.69 -7.53
N PRO A 108 -17.82 15.29 -7.11
CA PRO A 108 -16.73 15.65 -8.03
C PRO A 108 -15.98 14.39 -8.47
N MET A 109 -16.04 14.07 -9.77
CA MET A 109 -15.51 12.79 -10.30
C MET A 109 -14.00 12.67 -10.20
N ASP A 110 -13.26 13.78 -10.29
CA ASP A 110 -11.82 13.84 -10.04
C ASP A 110 -11.42 13.23 -8.68
N LYS A 111 -12.24 13.48 -7.64
CA LYS A 111 -12.04 12.90 -6.31
C LYS A 111 -12.34 11.40 -6.28
N PHE A 112 -13.32 10.93 -7.07
CA PHE A 112 -13.60 9.50 -7.20
C PHE A 112 -12.42 8.79 -7.86
N GLU A 113 -11.98 9.30 -8.98
CA GLU A 113 -10.88 8.78 -9.78
C GLU A 113 -9.58 8.70 -8.96
N LEU A 114 -9.25 9.75 -8.22
CA LEU A 114 -8.07 9.77 -7.35
C LEU A 114 -8.09 8.62 -6.33
N ILE A 115 -9.23 8.38 -5.65
CA ILE A 115 -9.33 7.31 -4.67
C ILE A 115 -9.20 5.92 -5.32
N VAL A 116 -9.77 5.74 -6.51
CA VAL A 116 -9.61 4.50 -7.29
C VAL A 116 -8.15 4.30 -7.71
N GLN A 117 -7.49 5.35 -8.19
CA GLN A 117 -6.08 5.31 -8.59
C GLN A 117 -5.18 4.88 -7.43
N ILE A 118 -5.38 5.44 -6.23
CA ILE A 118 -4.56 5.11 -5.07
C ILE A 118 -4.93 3.72 -4.53
N ASN A 119 -6.20 3.51 -4.17
CA ASN A 119 -6.60 2.35 -3.36
C ASN A 119 -6.68 1.05 -4.16
N LEU A 120 -7.03 1.10 -5.44
CA LEU A 120 -7.19 -0.09 -6.29
C LEU A 120 -6.03 -0.26 -7.25
N LEU A 121 -5.84 0.71 -8.15
CA LEU A 121 -4.82 0.57 -9.19
C LEU A 121 -3.40 0.62 -8.61
N GLY A 122 -3.17 1.47 -7.60
CA GLY A 122 -1.89 1.51 -6.87
C GLY A 122 -1.59 0.21 -6.15
N THR A 123 -2.59 -0.34 -5.45
CA THR A 123 -2.47 -1.67 -4.81
C THR A 123 -2.15 -2.74 -5.84
N PHE A 124 -2.89 -2.80 -6.96
CA PHE A 124 -2.67 -3.82 -7.98
C PHE A 124 -1.31 -3.67 -8.69
N ARG A 125 -0.85 -2.43 -8.91
CA ARG A 125 0.48 -2.15 -9.48
C ARG A 125 1.58 -2.74 -8.60
N CYS A 126 1.52 -2.52 -7.30
CA CYS A 126 2.48 -3.09 -6.36
C CYS A 126 2.38 -4.62 -6.29
N ILE A 127 1.15 -5.19 -6.35
CA ILE A 127 0.95 -6.64 -6.45
C ILE A 127 1.65 -7.20 -7.67
N ALA A 128 1.43 -6.63 -8.86
CA ALA A 128 1.99 -7.13 -10.11
C ALA A 128 3.52 -7.11 -10.11
N LEU A 129 4.13 -5.99 -9.66
CA LEU A 129 5.59 -5.84 -9.60
C LEU A 129 6.22 -6.79 -8.56
N SER A 130 5.60 -6.93 -7.41
CA SER A 130 6.11 -7.81 -6.35
C SER A 130 5.94 -9.29 -6.72
N ALA A 131 4.77 -9.68 -7.22
CA ALA A 131 4.52 -11.06 -7.66
C ALA A 131 5.49 -11.48 -8.75
N ALA A 132 5.75 -10.62 -9.76
CA ALA A 132 6.74 -10.90 -10.80
C ALA A 132 8.14 -11.11 -10.20
N GLY A 133 8.54 -10.30 -9.22
CA GLY A 133 9.81 -10.48 -8.51
C GLY A 133 9.85 -11.77 -7.70
N MET A 134 8.78 -12.10 -6.96
CA MET A 134 8.70 -13.34 -6.19
C MET A 134 8.81 -14.59 -7.06
N MET A 135 8.34 -14.54 -8.31
CA MET A 135 8.48 -15.66 -9.27
C MET A 135 9.94 -16.00 -9.60
N THR A 136 10.88 -15.09 -9.42
CA THR A 136 12.31 -15.34 -9.66
C THR A 136 13.01 -16.07 -8.50
N LEU A 137 12.34 -16.20 -7.35
CA LEU A 137 12.88 -16.81 -6.16
C LEU A 137 12.61 -18.33 -6.14
N ASP A 138 13.48 -19.09 -5.49
CA ASP A 138 13.18 -20.47 -5.16
C ASP A 138 12.03 -20.57 -4.14
N PRO A 139 11.24 -21.65 -4.16
CA PRO A 139 10.25 -21.91 -3.12
C PRO A 139 10.87 -21.88 -1.72
N CYS A 140 10.12 -21.38 -0.74
CA CYS A 140 10.53 -21.36 0.66
C CYS A 140 10.01 -22.54 1.49
N ASP A 141 9.21 -23.42 0.88
CA ASP A 141 8.66 -24.63 1.48
C ASP A 141 8.30 -25.70 0.44
N GLU A 142 7.84 -26.85 0.93
CA GLU A 142 7.45 -28.01 0.13
C GLU A 142 6.16 -27.79 -0.70
N PHE A 143 5.38 -26.74 -0.40
CA PHE A 143 4.15 -26.39 -1.11
C PHE A 143 4.42 -25.45 -2.29
N GLY A 144 5.66 -25.02 -2.50
CA GLY A 144 6.05 -24.16 -3.60
C GLY A 144 5.82 -22.67 -3.34
N GLU A 145 5.59 -22.24 -2.07
CA GLU A 145 5.44 -20.83 -1.72
C GLU A 145 6.71 -20.04 -2.00
N ARG A 146 6.58 -18.89 -2.65
CA ARG A 146 7.70 -17.97 -2.92
C ARG A 146 7.62 -16.68 -2.15
N GLY A 147 6.46 -16.35 -1.62
CA GLY A 147 6.19 -15.13 -0.88
C GLY A 147 4.73 -14.99 -0.53
N VAL A 148 4.39 -13.88 0.14
CA VAL A 148 3.03 -13.55 0.55
C VAL A 148 2.72 -12.09 0.24
N ILE A 149 1.49 -11.84 -0.22
CA ILE A 149 0.95 -10.51 -0.45
C ILE A 149 -0.26 -10.31 0.46
N VAL A 150 -0.22 -9.25 1.26
CA VAL A 150 -1.30 -8.88 2.18
C VAL A 150 -1.85 -7.52 1.75
N ASN A 151 -3.15 -7.45 1.50
CA ASN A 151 -3.81 -6.23 1.09
C ASN A 151 -4.76 -5.72 2.17
N THR A 152 -4.76 -4.40 2.40
CA THR A 152 -5.67 -3.75 3.35
C THR A 152 -6.99 -3.44 2.68
N ALA A 153 -7.97 -4.30 2.84
CA ALA A 153 -9.37 -4.06 2.47
C ALA A 153 -10.07 -3.16 3.52
N SER A 154 -11.38 -3.19 3.57
CA SER A 154 -12.18 -2.45 4.56
C SER A 154 -13.55 -3.12 4.74
N VAL A 155 -14.16 -2.97 5.90
CA VAL A 155 -15.58 -3.29 6.11
C VAL A 155 -16.48 -2.49 5.15
N ALA A 156 -16.05 -1.30 4.73
CA ALA A 156 -16.73 -0.49 3.73
C ALA A 156 -16.83 -1.16 2.33
N ALA A 157 -16.09 -2.24 2.09
CA ALA A 157 -16.20 -3.07 0.90
C ALA A 157 -17.54 -3.84 0.85
N GLN A 158 -18.08 -4.20 2.01
CA GLN A 158 -19.32 -4.93 2.15
C GLN A 158 -20.46 -4.04 2.62
N ASP A 159 -20.17 -3.14 3.54
CA ASP A 159 -21.18 -2.30 4.21
C ASP A 159 -20.76 -0.83 4.12
N GLY A 160 -20.96 -0.25 2.94
CA GLY A 160 -20.59 1.14 2.63
C GLY A 160 -21.50 2.14 3.33
N GLN A 161 -20.93 3.21 3.86
CA GLN A 161 -21.64 4.31 4.50
C GLN A 161 -21.95 5.44 3.50
N MET A 162 -22.93 6.28 3.85
CA MET A 162 -23.24 7.48 3.09
C MET A 162 -21.98 8.37 2.96
N GLY A 163 -21.68 8.75 1.73
CA GLY A 163 -20.50 9.56 1.43
C GLY A 163 -19.22 8.74 1.16
N GLN A 164 -19.26 7.43 1.23
CA GLN A 164 -18.10 6.57 1.02
C GLN A 164 -18.06 5.84 -0.34
N ALA A 165 -18.89 6.23 -1.32
CA ALA A 165 -18.95 5.53 -2.61
C ALA A 165 -17.57 5.38 -3.28
N SER A 166 -16.76 6.47 -3.29
CA SER A 166 -15.41 6.48 -3.86
C SER A 166 -14.39 5.65 -3.05
N TYR A 167 -14.64 5.41 -1.77
CA TYR A 167 -13.80 4.58 -0.92
C TYR A 167 -14.24 3.11 -0.94
N SER A 168 -15.54 2.86 -0.87
CA SER A 168 -16.10 1.50 -0.84
C SER A 168 -15.84 0.75 -2.14
N ALA A 169 -16.01 1.37 -3.29
CA ALA A 169 -15.80 0.75 -4.59
C ALA A 169 -14.38 0.16 -4.77
N PRO A 170 -13.29 0.92 -4.59
CA PRO A 170 -11.95 0.37 -4.69
C PRO A 170 -11.61 -0.63 -3.59
N LYS A 171 -12.13 -0.46 -2.36
CA LYS A 171 -11.90 -1.43 -1.28
C LYS A 171 -12.63 -2.75 -1.52
N ALA A 172 -13.77 -2.75 -2.22
CA ALA A 172 -14.42 -3.95 -2.71
C ALA A 172 -13.64 -4.61 -3.85
N GLY A 173 -12.97 -3.83 -4.69
CA GLY A 173 -12.08 -4.34 -5.74
C GLY A 173 -10.80 -5.00 -5.21
N VAL A 174 -10.31 -4.55 -4.06
CA VAL A 174 -9.15 -5.15 -3.37
C VAL A 174 -9.49 -6.50 -2.78
#